data_25dcc61a63aa31efc32cab184bfda114
#
_entry.id   25dcc61a63aa31efc32cab184bfda114
#
_cell.length_a   1.000
_cell.length_b   1.000
_cell.length_c   1.000
_cell.angle_alpha   90.00
_cell.angle_beta   90.00
_cell.angle_gamma   90.00
#
_symmetry.space_group_name_H-M   'P 1'
#
loop_
_entity.id
_entity.type
_entity.pdbx_description
1 polymer ?
#
loop_
_entity_poly.entity_id
_entity_poly.type
_entity_poly.pdbx_seq_one_letter_code
_entity_poly.pdbx_strand_id
1 'polypeptide(L)'
;PGMLMMAEPLHQAIQKVRKKTSFVILTSPRGQTFNQQMAKKLAKKRHLIFVCGHYEGIDARIYPEVDLEVSLGDFILTGGELATCVMIDALTRLRPGTFKKDDVTSSESFEENLLEAPQYTRPEVWRGQRVPAVLLGGNHKEIEKWKYEQALALTKKMRPDLLCKASPKQKRRSSVKKTSIKK
;
A
#
# COMPACT_ATOMS: atom_id res chain seq x y z
N PRO A 1 -37.79 -6.53 -3.82
CA PRO A 1 -36.54 -6.93 -3.21
C PRO A 1 -35.43 -6.83 -4.25
N GLY A 2 -34.33 -6.19 -3.91
CA GLY A 2 -33.15 -6.07 -4.79
C GLY A 2 -32.54 -7.45 -5.11
N MET A 3 -31.75 -7.52 -6.17
CA MET A 3 -31.06 -8.74 -6.54
C MET A 3 -29.88 -8.99 -5.59
N LEU A 4 -29.70 -10.25 -5.18
CA LEU A 4 -28.52 -10.73 -4.45
C LEU A 4 -27.80 -11.78 -5.29
N MET A 5 -26.48 -11.79 -5.24
CA MET A 5 -25.69 -12.87 -5.82
C MET A 5 -25.90 -14.14 -4.99
N MET A 6 -26.35 -15.21 -5.64
CA MET A 6 -26.69 -16.46 -4.98
C MET A 6 -25.46 -17.22 -4.48
N ALA A 7 -25.60 -17.97 -3.37
CA ALA A 7 -24.53 -18.72 -2.75
C ALA A 7 -23.95 -19.81 -3.67
N GLU A 8 -24.80 -20.65 -4.28
CA GLU A 8 -24.35 -21.80 -5.07
C GLU A 8 -23.50 -21.43 -6.28
N PRO A 9 -23.88 -20.47 -7.15
CA PRO A 9 -23.00 -20.04 -8.26
C PRO A 9 -21.66 -19.48 -7.77
N LEU A 10 -21.64 -18.72 -6.67
CA LEU A 10 -20.43 -18.18 -6.10
C LEU A 10 -19.54 -19.29 -5.54
N HIS A 11 -20.10 -20.24 -4.80
CA HIS A 11 -19.42 -21.41 -4.31
C HIS A 11 -18.74 -22.17 -5.45
N GLN A 12 -19.49 -22.52 -6.47
CA GLN A 12 -18.98 -23.26 -7.64
C GLN A 12 -17.83 -22.49 -8.35
N ALA A 13 -17.98 -21.18 -8.51
CA ALA A 13 -16.95 -20.34 -9.13
C ALA A 13 -15.65 -20.32 -8.29
N ILE A 14 -15.77 -20.18 -6.97
CA ILE A 14 -14.62 -20.22 -6.05
C ILE A 14 -13.95 -21.60 -6.13
N GLN A 15 -14.71 -22.68 -6.00
CA GLN A 15 -14.17 -24.04 -6.00
C GLN A 15 -13.48 -24.40 -7.32
N LYS A 16 -14.00 -23.93 -8.47
CA LYS A 16 -13.41 -24.17 -9.79
C LYS A 16 -11.97 -23.67 -9.91
N VAL A 17 -11.63 -22.57 -9.22
CA VAL A 17 -10.30 -21.96 -9.30
C VAL A 17 -9.47 -22.18 -8.04
N ARG A 18 -10.06 -22.75 -6.99
CA ARG A 18 -9.42 -22.93 -5.68
C ARG A 18 -8.26 -23.94 -5.75
N LYS A 19 -7.16 -23.60 -5.11
CA LYS A 19 -5.96 -24.43 -4.90
C LYS A 19 -5.67 -24.51 -3.41
N LYS A 20 -4.83 -25.44 -2.96
CA LYS A 20 -4.41 -25.56 -1.55
C LYS A 20 -3.81 -24.27 -0.98
N THR A 21 -3.23 -23.44 -1.82
CA THR A 21 -2.58 -22.17 -1.43
C THR A 21 -3.44 -20.93 -1.71
N SER A 22 -4.70 -21.12 -2.09
CA SER A 22 -5.61 -20.00 -2.36
C SER A 22 -5.92 -19.22 -1.10
N PHE A 23 -6.03 -17.93 -1.24
CA PHE A 23 -6.51 -16.99 -0.25
C PHE A 23 -7.63 -16.17 -0.89
N VAL A 24 -8.83 -16.27 -0.34
CA VAL A 24 -10.06 -15.71 -0.90
C VAL A 24 -10.33 -14.35 -0.26
N ILE A 25 -10.44 -13.33 -1.09
CA ILE A 25 -10.68 -11.95 -0.68
C ILE A 25 -12.03 -11.51 -1.24
N LEU A 26 -12.91 -11.02 -0.36
CA LEU A 26 -14.15 -10.37 -0.74
C LEU A 26 -14.00 -8.86 -0.68
N THR A 27 -14.31 -8.15 -1.75
CA THR A 27 -14.46 -6.70 -1.73
C THR A 27 -15.81 -6.32 -1.14
N SER A 28 -15.78 -5.58 -0.03
CA SER A 28 -16.99 -5.26 0.73
C SER A 28 -16.81 -3.96 1.52
N PRO A 29 -17.83 -3.08 1.61
CA PRO A 29 -17.77 -1.86 2.42
C PRO A 29 -17.49 -2.10 3.90
N ARG A 30 -17.87 -3.27 4.42
CA ARG A 30 -17.65 -3.65 5.83
C ARG A 30 -16.29 -4.29 6.10
N GLY A 31 -15.46 -4.48 5.06
CA GLY A 31 -14.12 -5.08 5.19
C GLY A 31 -13.11 -4.14 5.86
N GLN A 32 -11.94 -4.71 6.19
CA GLN A 32 -10.81 -3.91 6.67
C GLN A 32 -10.34 -2.95 5.58
N THR A 33 -10.08 -1.70 5.94
CA THR A 33 -9.58 -0.71 4.99
C THR A 33 -8.21 -1.11 4.44
N PHE A 34 -8.13 -1.17 3.10
CA PHE A 34 -6.90 -1.49 2.37
C PHE A 34 -5.82 -0.43 2.62
N ASN A 35 -4.60 -0.87 2.82
CA ASN A 35 -3.44 0.00 3.00
C ASN A 35 -2.15 -0.71 2.57
N GLN A 36 -1.03 0.04 2.53
CA GLN A 36 0.26 -0.49 2.08
C GLN A 36 0.76 -1.69 2.90
N GLN A 37 0.48 -1.75 4.20
CA GLN A 37 0.87 -2.91 5.01
C GLN A 37 0.07 -4.16 4.64
N MET A 38 -1.22 -4.01 4.36
CA MET A 38 -2.06 -5.11 3.85
C MET A 38 -1.58 -5.54 2.46
N ALA A 39 -1.29 -4.59 1.57
CA ALA A 39 -0.73 -4.88 0.25
C ALA A 39 0.54 -5.72 0.35
N LYS A 40 1.51 -5.35 1.21
CA LYS A 40 2.74 -6.12 1.45
C LYS A 40 2.49 -7.54 1.96
N LYS A 41 1.48 -7.75 2.80
CA LYS A 41 1.10 -9.09 3.28
C LYS A 41 0.49 -9.94 2.17
N LEU A 42 -0.44 -9.35 1.41
CA LEU A 42 -1.15 -10.04 0.33
C LEU A 42 -0.24 -10.33 -0.87
N ALA A 43 0.70 -9.44 -1.22
CA ALA A 43 1.67 -9.65 -2.29
C ALA A 43 2.55 -10.89 -2.09
N LYS A 44 2.71 -11.37 -0.84
CA LYS A 44 3.45 -12.60 -0.51
C LYS A 44 2.64 -13.88 -0.73
N LYS A 45 1.32 -13.79 -0.92
CA LYS A 45 0.46 -14.94 -1.16
C LYS A 45 0.70 -15.52 -2.55
N ARG A 46 0.69 -16.85 -2.66
CA ARG A 46 0.97 -17.54 -3.93
C ARG A 46 -0.20 -17.50 -4.90
N HIS A 47 -1.43 -17.50 -4.39
CA HIS A 47 -2.64 -17.49 -5.18
C HIS A 47 -3.74 -16.70 -4.46
N LEU A 48 -4.29 -15.70 -5.12
CA LEU A 48 -5.39 -14.87 -4.62
C LEU A 48 -6.62 -15.09 -5.49
N ILE A 49 -7.77 -15.22 -4.85
CA ILE A 49 -9.08 -15.23 -5.49
C ILE A 49 -9.82 -14.00 -4.99
N PHE A 50 -10.21 -13.11 -5.89
CA PHE A 50 -11.05 -11.97 -5.55
C PHE A 50 -12.50 -12.27 -5.88
N VAL A 51 -13.36 -12.12 -4.89
CA VAL A 51 -14.81 -12.17 -5.04
C VAL A 51 -15.32 -10.73 -5.09
N CYS A 52 -15.85 -10.35 -6.25
CA CYS A 52 -16.39 -9.03 -6.50
C CYS A 52 -17.91 -9.07 -6.28
N GLY A 53 -18.38 -8.43 -5.22
CA GLY A 53 -19.81 -8.27 -4.98
C GLY A 53 -20.44 -7.33 -6.01
N HIS A 54 -21.72 -7.56 -6.32
CA HIS A 54 -22.54 -6.76 -7.23
C HIS A 54 -23.98 -6.67 -6.70
N TYR A 55 -24.79 -5.79 -7.30
CA TYR A 55 -26.18 -5.58 -6.90
C TYR A 55 -26.32 -5.14 -5.42
N GLU A 56 -27.30 -5.70 -4.69
CA GLU A 56 -27.52 -5.42 -3.26
C GLU A 56 -26.57 -6.21 -2.34
N GLY A 57 -25.65 -7.01 -2.92
CA GLY A 57 -24.68 -7.79 -2.21
C GLY A 57 -24.69 -9.28 -2.56
N ILE A 58 -24.10 -10.07 -1.67
CA ILE A 58 -23.96 -11.52 -1.83
C ILE A 58 -24.67 -12.26 -0.71
N ASP A 59 -25.09 -13.48 -0.97
CA ASP A 59 -25.67 -14.37 0.04
C ASP A 59 -24.69 -14.61 1.18
N ALA A 60 -25.12 -14.35 2.41
CA ALA A 60 -24.28 -14.41 3.59
C ALA A 60 -23.66 -15.80 3.86
N ARG A 61 -24.22 -16.86 3.29
CA ARG A 61 -23.70 -18.23 3.41
C ARG A 61 -22.38 -18.45 2.70
N ILE A 62 -21.91 -17.47 1.89
CA ILE A 62 -20.56 -17.50 1.27
C ILE A 62 -19.45 -17.02 2.19
N TYR A 63 -19.76 -16.22 3.23
CA TYR A 63 -18.72 -15.65 4.10
C TYR A 63 -17.78 -16.69 4.75
N PRO A 64 -18.19 -17.90 5.11
CA PRO A 64 -17.27 -18.92 5.60
C PRO A 64 -16.18 -19.35 4.62
N GLU A 65 -16.34 -19.08 3.32
CA GLU A 65 -15.34 -19.38 2.29
C GLU A 65 -14.34 -18.23 2.06
N VAL A 66 -14.57 -17.08 2.68
CA VAL A 66 -13.77 -15.86 2.53
C VAL A 66 -12.74 -15.79 3.64
N ASP A 67 -11.47 -15.67 3.27
CA ASP A 67 -10.38 -15.51 4.23
C ASP A 67 -10.24 -14.05 4.72
N LEU A 68 -10.64 -13.07 3.89
CA LEU A 68 -10.53 -11.65 4.23
C LEU A 68 -11.57 -10.81 3.48
N GLU A 69 -12.27 -9.93 4.20
CA GLU A 69 -13.06 -8.86 3.61
C GLU A 69 -12.25 -7.56 3.59
N VAL A 70 -12.24 -6.88 2.43
CA VAL A 70 -11.45 -5.66 2.21
C VAL A 70 -12.30 -4.54 1.65
N SER A 71 -12.18 -3.35 2.25
CA SER A 71 -12.77 -2.10 1.77
C SER A 71 -11.67 -1.17 1.25
N LEU A 72 -11.96 -0.34 0.25
CA LEU A 72 -11.09 0.77 -0.15
C LEU A 72 -11.29 2.03 0.71
N GLY A 73 -12.42 2.15 1.42
CA GLY A 73 -12.77 3.32 2.21
C GLY A 73 -14.27 3.44 2.39
N ASP A 74 -14.71 4.51 3.03
CA ASP A 74 -16.10 4.76 3.42
C ASP A 74 -16.90 5.41 2.26
N PHE A 75 -17.03 4.68 1.17
CA PHE A 75 -17.83 5.04 0.01
C PHE A 75 -18.31 3.79 -0.72
N ILE A 76 -19.36 3.93 -1.53
CA ILE A 76 -19.98 2.82 -2.26
C ILE A 76 -19.61 2.88 -3.74
N LEU A 77 -19.23 1.73 -4.30
CA LEU A 77 -19.04 1.49 -5.72
C LEU A 77 -20.18 0.60 -6.24
N THR A 78 -20.43 0.65 -7.55
CA THR A 78 -21.47 -0.18 -8.20
C THR A 78 -21.18 -1.69 -8.09
N GLY A 79 -19.89 -2.06 -8.01
CA GLY A 79 -19.42 -3.44 -7.86
C GLY A 79 -18.02 -3.50 -7.31
N GLY A 80 -17.53 -4.70 -7.00
CA GLY A 80 -16.23 -4.93 -6.41
C GLY A 80 -15.05 -4.94 -7.39
N GLU A 81 -15.31 -4.86 -8.70
CA GLU A 81 -14.29 -5.03 -9.74
C GLU A 81 -13.26 -3.91 -9.73
N LEU A 82 -13.71 -2.64 -9.66
CA LEU A 82 -12.79 -1.50 -9.61
C LEU A 82 -11.94 -1.52 -8.34
N ALA A 83 -12.54 -1.87 -7.21
CA ALA A 83 -11.80 -2.05 -5.96
C ALA A 83 -10.73 -3.13 -6.10
N THR A 84 -11.06 -4.24 -6.74
CA THR A 84 -10.13 -5.34 -7.04
C THR A 84 -9.00 -4.89 -7.96
N CYS A 85 -9.30 -4.12 -9.01
CA CYS A 85 -8.27 -3.58 -9.91
C CYS A 85 -7.25 -2.71 -9.16
N VAL A 86 -7.71 -1.80 -8.29
CA VAL A 86 -6.84 -0.97 -7.46
C VAL A 86 -5.95 -1.83 -6.56
N MET A 87 -6.52 -2.85 -5.91
CA MET A 87 -5.75 -3.78 -5.08
C MET A 87 -4.72 -4.56 -5.90
N ILE A 88 -5.11 -5.12 -7.06
CA ILE A 88 -4.20 -5.87 -7.93
C ILE A 88 -3.03 -5.01 -8.37
N ASP A 89 -3.26 -3.76 -8.78
CA ASP A 89 -2.18 -2.84 -9.15
C ASP A 89 -1.19 -2.65 -7.99
N ALA A 90 -1.71 -2.30 -6.80
CA ALA A 90 -0.90 -2.11 -5.60
C ALA A 90 -0.11 -3.37 -5.20
N LEU A 91 -0.70 -4.56 -5.36
CA LEU A 91 -0.05 -5.84 -5.06
C LEU A 91 1.04 -6.18 -6.09
N THR A 92 0.74 -5.97 -7.37
CA THR A 92 1.64 -6.31 -8.49
C THR A 92 2.94 -5.52 -8.39
N ARG A 93 2.86 -4.22 -8.08
CA ARG A 93 4.02 -3.34 -7.88
C ARG A 93 4.99 -3.84 -6.81
N LEU A 94 4.50 -4.59 -5.82
CA LEU A 94 5.29 -5.11 -4.70
C LEU A 94 5.89 -6.50 -4.97
N ARG A 95 5.63 -7.08 -6.13
CA ARG A 95 6.20 -8.39 -6.48
C ARG A 95 7.58 -8.24 -7.11
N PRO A 96 8.54 -9.12 -6.75
CA PRO A 96 9.84 -9.16 -7.40
C PRO A 96 9.70 -9.32 -8.92
N GLY A 97 10.53 -8.62 -9.67
CA GLY A 97 10.56 -8.69 -11.14
C GLY A 97 9.50 -7.82 -11.85
N THR A 98 8.63 -7.10 -11.13
CA THR A 98 7.70 -6.14 -11.73
C THR A 98 8.42 -4.91 -12.26
N PHE A 99 9.43 -4.43 -11.55
CA PHE A 99 10.29 -3.35 -11.98
C PHE A 99 11.70 -3.85 -12.31
N LYS A 100 12.39 -3.14 -13.20
CA LYS A 100 13.78 -3.47 -13.58
C LYS A 100 14.77 -3.38 -12.41
N LYS A 101 14.44 -2.59 -11.36
CA LYS A 101 15.23 -2.45 -10.15
C LYS A 101 14.33 -2.78 -8.96
N ASP A 102 14.79 -3.64 -8.06
CA ASP A 102 14.00 -4.10 -6.91
C ASP A 102 13.82 -3.03 -5.81
N ASP A 103 14.58 -1.94 -5.85
CA ASP A 103 14.56 -0.87 -4.86
C ASP A 103 13.66 0.33 -5.21
N VAL A 104 12.98 0.30 -6.38
CA VAL A 104 12.13 1.41 -6.85
C VAL A 104 11.07 1.80 -5.84
N THR A 105 10.48 0.82 -5.16
CA THR A 105 9.40 1.05 -4.18
C THR A 105 9.90 1.38 -2.77
N SER A 106 11.20 1.28 -2.50
CA SER A 106 11.76 1.40 -1.15
C SER A 106 11.73 2.82 -0.57
N SER A 107 11.68 3.84 -1.43
CA SER A 107 11.63 5.26 -1.05
C SER A 107 10.27 5.92 -1.23
N GLU A 108 9.26 5.15 -1.63
CA GLU A 108 7.91 5.65 -1.87
C GLU A 108 7.15 5.94 -0.55
N SER A 109 6.07 6.71 -0.67
CA SER A 109 5.16 6.97 0.46
C SER A 109 4.69 5.68 1.13
N PHE A 110 4.56 5.71 2.47
CA PHE A 110 4.12 4.61 3.33
C PHE A 110 5.14 3.48 3.59
N GLU A 111 6.36 3.54 3.01
CA GLU A 111 7.37 2.51 3.26
C GLU A 111 7.91 2.58 4.70
N GLU A 112 8.26 3.76 5.18
CA GLU A 112 8.73 4.00 6.56
C GLU A 112 7.71 4.78 7.41
N ASN A 113 6.42 4.65 7.10
CA ASN A 113 5.34 5.47 7.67
C ASN A 113 5.54 6.98 7.41
N LEU A 114 6.21 7.32 6.34
CA LEU A 114 6.38 8.69 5.87
C LEU A 114 5.73 8.87 4.49
N LEU A 115 5.38 10.11 4.18
CA LEU A 115 5.12 10.53 2.81
C LEU A 115 6.46 10.79 2.13
N GLU A 116 6.52 10.56 0.83
CA GLU A 116 7.70 10.86 0.01
C GLU A 116 8.01 12.37 0.01
N ALA A 117 9.31 12.70 -0.07
CA ALA A 117 9.76 14.09 -0.18
C ALA A 117 9.31 14.71 -1.51
N PRO A 118 9.15 16.04 -1.57
CA PRO A 118 8.85 16.74 -2.81
C PRO A 118 9.89 16.43 -3.90
N GLN A 119 9.39 16.16 -5.10
CA GLN A 119 10.22 15.91 -6.27
C GLN A 119 10.24 17.09 -7.22
N TYR A 120 11.32 17.26 -7.96
CA TYR A 120 11.52 18.37 -8.88
C TYR A 120 11.98 17.85 -10.23
N THR A 121 11.59 18.58 -11.29
CA THR A 121 12.00 18.33 -12.67
C THR A 121 12.58 19.58 -13.29
N ARG A 122 12.96 19.52 -14.55
CA ARG A 122 13.40 20.68 -15.36
C ARG A 122 12.22 21.55 -15.77
N PRO A 123 12.43 22.88 -15.94
CA PRO A 123 13.67 23.64 -15.75
C PRO A 123 13.99 23.89 -14.27
N GLU A 124 15.24 24.28 -13.94
CA GLU A 124 15.68 24.61 -12.58
C GLU A 124 14.86 25.74 -11.93
N VAL A 125 14.44 26.71 -12.73
CA VAL A 125 13.55 27.79 -12.29
C VAL A 125 12.26 27.75 -13.11
N TRP A 126 11.13 27.61 -12.40
CA TRP A 126 9.82 27.65 -13.02
C TRP A 126 8.94 28.71 -12.33
N ARG A 127 8.49 29.72 -13.07
CA ARG A 127 7.66 30.83 -12.55
C ARG A 127 8.22 31.47 -11.27
N GLY A 128 9.53 31.73 -11.24
CA GLY A 128 10.23 32.29 -10.08
C GLY A 128 10.55 31.32 -8.94
N GLN A 129 10.04 30.11 -8.97
CA GLN A 129 10.34 29.06 -7.99
C GLN A 129 11.57 28.24 -8.46
N ARG A 130 12.55 28.11 -7.58
CA ARG A 130 13.81 27.43 -7.88
C ARG A 130 13.84 26.04 -7.24
N VAL A 131 14.43 25.08 -7.93
CA VAL A 131 14.80 23.79 -7.35
C VAL A 131 15.77 24.00 -6.18
N PRO A 132 15.59 23.36 -5.02
CA PRO A 132 16.52 23.47 -3.89
C PRO A 132 17.96 23.14 -4.30
N ALA A 133 18.90 24.02 -3.96
CA ALA A 133 20.30 23.91 -4.38
C ALA A 133 20.96 22.59 -3.93
N VAL A 134 20.56 22.03 -2.80
CA VAL A 134 21.06 20.74 -2.31
C VAL A 134 20.82 19.60 -3.31
N LEU A 135 19.72 19.65 -4.07
CA LEU A 135 19.40 18.63 -5.08
C LEU A 135 20.25 18.73 -6.34
N LEU A 136 20.87 19.89 -6.58
CA LEU A 136 21.73 20.18 -7.73
C LEU A 136 23.20 19.92 -7.42
N GLY A 137 23.59 19.86 -6.14
CA GLY A 137 24.99 19.80 -5.69
C GLY A 137 25.67 18.44 -5.81
N GLY A 138 24.95 17.36 -6.18
CA GLY A 138 25.52 16.02 -6.36
C GLY A 138 25.98 15.29 -5.07
N ASN A 139 25.92 15.92 -3.91
CA ASN A 139 26.26 15.29 -2.63
C ASN A 139 25.11 14.38 -2.14
N HIS A 140 25.21 13.09 -2.43
CA HIS A 140 24.17 12.12 -2.11
C HIS A 140 23.79 12.09 -0.62
N LYS A 141 24.74 12.28 0.30
CA LYS A 141 24.45 12.28 1.74
C LYS A 141 23.57 13.47 2.17
N GLU A 142 23.87 14.65 1.61
CA GLU A 142 23.09 15.85 1.88
C GLU A 142 21.69 15.77 1.21
N ILE A 143 21.63 15.22 0.01
CA ILE A 143 20.36 14.98 -0.68
C ILE A 143 19.47 14.02 0.13
N GLU A 144 19.99 12.89 0.60
CA GLU A 144 19.23 11.93 1.41
C GLU A 144 18.76 12.54 2.75
N LYS A 145 19.63 13.31 3.42
CA LYS A 145 19.28 14.03 4.64
C LYS A 145 18.13 15.02 4.38
N TRP A 146 18.26 15.83 3.32
CA TRP A 146 17.24 16.80 2.93
C TRP A 146 15.91 16.12 2.60
N LYS A 147 15.92 15.03 1.80
CA LYS A 147 14.73 14.26 1.48
C LYS A 147 14.03 13.75 2.74
N TYR A 148 14.79 13.19 3.68
CA TYR A 148 14.22 12.70 4.94
C TYR A 148 13.58 13.83 5.76
N GLU A 149 14.23 14.99 5.87
CA GLU A 149 13.70 16.15 6.58
C GLU A 149 12.40 16.67 5.95
N GLN A 150 12.37 16.75 4.60
CA GLN A 150 11.16 17.16 3.87
C GLN A 150 10.03 16.13 4.00
N ALA A 151 10.32 14.86 3.86
CA ALA A 151 9.36 13.77 4.06
C ALA A 151 8.74 13.83 5.47
N LEU A 152 9.55 14.02 6.49
CA LEU A 152 9.09 14.14 7.88
C LEU A 152 8.22 15.39 8.09
N ALA A 153 8.64 16.53 7.54
CA ALA A 153 7.87 17.78 7.64
C ALA A 153 6.52 17.67 6.93
N LEU A 154 6.52 17.10 5.72
CA LEU A 154 5.30 16.86 4.94
C LEU A 154 4.36 15.89 5.67
N THR A 155 4.90 14.80 6.20
CA THR A 155 4.10 13.81 6.95
C THR A 155 3.48 14.41 8.19
N LYS A 156 4.24 15.20 8.96
CA LYS A 156 3.71 15.92 10.13
C LYS A 156 2.54 16.83 9.77
N LYS A 157 2.63 17.50 8.62
CA LYS A 157 1.60 18.45 8.16
C LYS A 157 0.37 17.73 7.60
N MET A 158 0.55 16.72 6.74
CA MET A 158 -0.53 16.16 5.94
C MET A 158 -1.09 14.84 6.50
N ARG A 159 -0.24 14.05 7.15
CA ARG A 159 -0.60 12.70 7.64
C ARG A 159 0.07 12.41 8.99
N PRO A 160 -0.24 13.21 10.04
CA PRO A 160 0.33 13.00 11.39
C PRO A 160 -0.01 11.64 11.98
N ASP A 161 -1.11 11.02 11.54
CA ASP A 161 -1.53 9.66 11.92
C ASP A 161 -0.50 8.59 11.60
N LEU A 162 0.31 8.76 10.55
CA LEU A 162 1.36 7.82 10.18
C LEU A 162 2.50 7.76 11.21
N LEU A 163 2.81 8.91 11.84
CA LEU A 163 3.86 9.00 12.85
C LEU A 163 3.45 8.36 14.18
N CYS A 164 2.16 8.34 14.49
CA CYS A 164 1.63 7.68 15.69
C CYS A 164 1.66 6.15 15.58
N LYS A 165 1.68 5.61 14.37
CA LYS A 165 1.71 4.16 14.08
C LYS A 165 3.12 3.56 14.06
N ALA A 166 4.18 4.37 14.28
CA ALA A 166 5.55 3.89 14.34
C ALA A 166 5.73 2.93 15.51
N SER A 167 5.84 1.63 15.23
CA SER A 167 6.06 0.57 16.21
C SER A 167 7.39 0.75 16.95
N PRO A 168 7.54 0.37 18.24
CA PRO A 168 8.75 0.55 19.06
C PRO A 168 10.04 -0.06 18.50
N LYS A 169 9.95 -0.93 17.48
CA LYS A 169 11.13 -1.59 16.87
C LYS A 169 12.02 -0.66 16.03
N GLN A 170 11.53 0.47 15.56
CA GLN A 170 12.34 1.40 14.75
C GLN A 170 13.20 2.38 15.57
N LYS A 171 12.85 2.63 16.84
CA LYS A 171 13.67 3.49 17.73
C LYS A 171 15.05 2.91 18.07
N ARG A 172 15.31 1.60 17.86
CA ARG A 172 16.59 0.95 18.20
C ARG A 172 17.67 1.07 17.12
N ARG A 173 17.36 1.47 15.88
CA ARG A 173 18.37 1.61 14.82
C ARG A 173 19.08 2.96 14.80
N SER A 174 18.53 4.00 15.41
CA SER A 174 19.15 5.33 15.46
C SER A 174 20.07 5.55 16.67
N SER A 175 20.08 4.65 17.67
CA SER A 175 20.89 4.79 18.89
C SER A 175 22.20 3.97 18.90
N VAL A 176 22.51 3.17 17.86
CA VAL A 176 23.69 2.25 17.86
C VAL A 176 24.85 2.78 17.02
N LYS A 177 24.87 4.05 16.60
CA LYS A 177 26.03 4.65 15.92
C LYS A 177 26.67 5.80 16.71
N LYS A 178 26.84 5.63 18.03
CA LYS A 178 27.74 6.45 18.84
C LYS A 178 28.38 5.56 19.89
N THR A 179 29.45 4.89 19.58
CA THR A 179 30.53 4.53 20.47
C THR A 179 31.42 3.47 19.81
N SER A 180 32.48 3.89 19.17
CA SER A 180 33.77 3.22 19.16
C SER A 180 34.79 4.03 18.33
N ILE A 181 35.26 5.10 18.96
CA ILE A 181 36.58 5.63 18.66
C ILE A 181 37.17 5.88 20.05
N LYS A 182 37.96 4.95 20.55
CA LYS A 182 39.10 5.16 21.46
C LYS A 182 39.78 3.81 21.70
N LYS A 183 40.85 3.62 21.18
CA LYS A 183 42.22 3.19 21.51
C LYS A 183 42.83 2.46 20.34
#